data_2f8772853610c73213dab139280e6df8
#
_entry.id   2f8772853610c73213dab139280e6df8
#
_cell.length_a   1.000
_cell.length_b   1.000
_cell.length_c   1.000
_cell.angle_alpha   90.00
_cell.angle_beta   90.00
_cell.angle_gamma   90.00
#
_symmetry.space_group_name_H-M   'P 1'
#
loop_
_entity.id
_entity.type
_entity.pdbx_description
1 polymer ?
#
loop_
_entity_poly.entity_id
_entity_poly.type
_entity_poly.pdbx_seq_one_letter_code
_entity_poly.pdbx_strand_id
1 'polypeptide(L)'
;LNVCTASAAAPQEDANCLDFLFKKQKTPKTTYAGTRKTLFWYSETLKQDCNYSVYLPASYDENNKAQAYPVIYLMHGVGGHQLNMIERFSTPDILNDLIGSGELPECIAVFIDGYNSFYYDGPGLAMETAIIHDLIPFIDKTYNTLASKEGRIIGGISMGGYGAARFAVKYPQMFSAALMMSPAVWRNSQGNACSSLHLFNNFDQATWDAEHPVAFLASYT
;
A
#
# COMPACT_ATOMS: atom_id res chain seq x y z
N LEU A 1 6.57 37.10 20.60
CA LEU A 1 6.02 35.74 20.68
C LEU A 1 4.59 35.85 21.20
N ASN A 2 3.63 36.12 20.31
CA ASN A 2 2.22 36.13 20.61
C ASN A 2 1.65 34.76 20.40
N VAL A 3 1.28 34.09 21.49
CA VAL A 3 0.46 32.89 21.50
C VAL A 3 -0.98 33.35 21.30
N CYS A 4 -1.54 33.13 20.12
CA CYS A 4 -2.97 33.28 19.88
C CYS A 4 -3.68 32.10 20.61
N THR A 5 -4.33 32.41 21.73
CA THR A 5 -5.38 31.58 22.29
C THR A 5 -6.68 31.92 21.59
N ALA A 6 -7.03 31.19 20.57
CA ALA A 6 -8.35 31.21 20.00
C ALA A 6 -9.20 30.12 20.64
N SER A 7 -10.05 30.53 21.59
CA SER A 7 -11.25 29.82 21.95
C SER A 7 -12.21 29.91 20.79
N ALA A 8 -12.31 28.89 19.96
CA ALA A 8 -13.35 28.79 18.96
C ALA A 8 -14.28 27.65 19.35
N ALA A 9 -15.57 28.02 19.50
CA ALA A 9 -16.66 27.07 19.51
C ALA A 9 -16.52 26.13 18.29
N ALA A 10 -16.67 24.83 18.50
CA ALA A 10 -16.65 23.86 17.43
C ALA A 10 -17.70 24.21 16.36
N PRO A 11 -17.33 24.39 15.10
CA PRO A 11 -18.33 24.47 14.05
C PRO A 11 -18.97 23.10 13.92
N GLN A 12 -20.26 23.03 14.17
CA GLN A 12 -21.12 22.02 13.60
C GLN A 12 -21.09 22.26 12.09
N GLU A 13 -20.63 21.26 11.35
CA GLU A 13 -20.53 21.15 9.89
C GLU A 13 -19.10 20.88 9.49
N ASP A 14 -18.81 19.56 9.31
CA ASP A 14 -17.93 19.12 8.24
C ASP A 14 -17.98 17.61 8.01
N ALA A 15 -19.21 17.06 7.91
CA ALA A 15 -19.46 15.79 7.22
C ALA A 15 -19.01 15.85 5.74
N ASN A 16 -18.82 17.07 5.19
CA ASN A 16 -18.54 17.32 3.78
C ASN A 16 -17.05 17.36 3.42
N CYS A 17 -16.12 17.44 4.37
CA CYS A 17 -14.70 17.49 4.02
C CYS A 17 -14.19 16.12 3.50
N LEU A 18 -14.76 15.03 3.99
CA LEU A 18 -14.44 13.70 3.48
C LEU A 18 -15.17 13.36 2.18
N ASP A 19 -16.33 13.95 1.93
CA ASP A 19 -17.07 13.78 0.66
C ASP A 19 -16.31 14.33 -0.54
N PHE A 20 -15.46 15.35 -0.36
CA PHE A 20 -14.56 15.82 -1.40
C PHE A 20 -13.51 14.78 -1.80
N LEU A 21 -13.00 14.05 -0.85
CA LEU A 21 -12.03 12.97 -1.08
C LEU A 21 -12.68 11.72 -1.68
N PHE A 22 -13.99 11.56 -1.52
CA PHE A 22 -14.75 10.39 -1.96
C PHE A 22 -15.75 10.69 -3.08
N LYS A 23 -15.76 11.89 -3.64
CA LYS A 23 -16.52 12.16 -4.86
C LYS A 23 -15.99 11.23 -5.95
N LYS A 24 -16.87 10.28 -6.33
CA LYS A 24 -16.68 9.44 -7.51
C LYS A 24 -16.10 10.31 -8.63
N GLN A 25 -14.89 10.01 -9.07
CA GLN A 25 -14.30 10.74 -10.17
C GLN A 25 -15.24 10.69 -11.37
N LYS A 26 -15.28 11.79 -12.11
CA LYS A 26 -16.06 11.92 -13.34
C LYS A 26 -15.72 10.77 -14.28
N THR A 27 -16.69 10.40 -15.11
CA THR A 27 -16.59 9.46 -16.23
C THR A 27 -15.18 9.37 -16.80
N PRO A 28 -14.65 8.15 -17.02
CA PRO A 28 -13.31 7.95 -17.57
C PRO A 28 -13.07 8.84 -18.79
N LYS A 29 -11.99 9.57 -18.81
CA LYS A 29 -11.64 10.47 -19.92
C LYS A 29 -11.09 9.72 -21.12
N THR A 30 -10.83 8.44 -20.98
CA THR A 30 -10.21 7.61 -22.01
C THR A 30 -11.00 6.32 -22.23
N THR A 31 -10.82 5.69 -23.39
CA THR A 31 -11.33 4.35 -23.69
C THR A 31 -10.35 3.25 -23.23
N TYR A 32 -9.22 3.63 -22.64
CA TYR A 32 -8.25 2.68 -22.11
C TYR A 32 -8.84 1.95 -20.92
N ALA A 33 -8.77 0.62 -20.91
CA ALA A 33 -9.30 -0.22 -19.85
C ALA A 33 -8.40 -1.43 -19.62
N GLY A 34 -7.66 -1.40 -18.52
CA GLY A 34 -6.99 -2.58 -18.00
C GLY A 34 -7.98 -3.58 -17.40
N THR A 35 -7.50 -4.74 -17.07
CA THR A 35 -8.28 -5.80 -16.43
C THR A 35 -7.89 -5.95 -14.96
N ARG A 36 -8.82 -6.43 -14.11
CA ARG A 36 -8.54 -6.76 -12.72
C ARG A 36 -8.97 -8.17 -12.38
N LYS A 37 -8.23 -8.81 -11.48
CA LYS A 37 -8.54 -10.15 -10.95
C LYS A 37 -8.34 -10.14 -9.44
N THR A 38 -9.12 -10.93 -8.71
CA THR A 38 -8.90 -11.22 -7.29
C THR A 38 -8.57 -12.70 -7.19
N LEU A 39 -7.49 -13.01 -6.55
CA LEU A 39 -6.83 -14.31 -6.58
C LEU A 39 -6.24 -14.65 -5.20
N PHE A 40 -5.69 -15.84 -5.11
CA PHE A 40 -4.96 -16.33 -3.94
C PHE A 40 -3.50 -16.63 -4.32
N TRP A 41 -2.63 -16.51 -3.36
CA TRP A 41 -1.26 -17.00 -3.39
C TRP A 41 -0.98 -17.73 -2.08
N TYR A 42 -0.22 -18.82 -2.16
CA TYR A 42 0.18 -19.56 -0.96
C TYR A 42 1.43 -18.93 -0.37
N SER A 43 1.38 -18.56 0.93
CA SER A 43 2.55 -18.08 1.66
C SER A 43 3.22 -19.23 2.41
N GLU A 44 4.46 -19.51 2.06
CA GLU A 44 5.28 -20.47 2.80
C GLU A 44 5.60 -19.98 4.21
N THR A 45 5.74 -18.67 4.38
CA THR A 45 5.97 -18.00 5.67
C THR A 45 4.77 -18.13 6.60
N LEU A 46 3.55 -17.86 6.09
CA LEU A 46 2.32 -17.87 6.87
C LEU A 46 1.63 -19.23 6.89
N LYS A 47 2.06 -20.18 6.05
CA LYS A 47 1.48 -21.53 5.88
C LYS A 47 0.00 -21.52 5.55
N GLN A 48 -0.42 -20.55 4.72
CA GLN A 48 -1.82 -20.39 4.31
C GLN A 48 -1.95 -19.70 2.97
N ASP A 49 -3.15 -19.84 2.37
CA ASP A 49 -3.55 -19.02 1.22
C ASP A 49 -3.87 -17.59 1.67
N CYS A 50 -3.30 -16.64 0.96
CA CYS A 50 -3.48 -15.21 1.18
C CYS A 50 -4.15 -14.57 -0.03
N ASN A 51 -5.00 -13.57 0.21
CA ASN A 51 -5.67 -12.85 -0.86
C ASN A 51 -4.76 -11.78 -1.47
N TYR A 52 -4.90 -11.57 -2.76
CA TYR A 52 -4.43 -10.38 -3.44
C TYR A 52 -5.35 -10.03 -4.61
N SER A 53 -5.29 -8.80 -5.05
CA SER A 53 -5.90 -8.42 -6.33
C SER A 53 -4.82 -7.86 -7.24
N VAL A 54 -5.03 -8.01 -8.54
CA VAL A 54 -4.10 -7.48 -9.55
C VAL A 54 -4.86 -6.70 -10.60
N TYR A 55 -4.30 -5.56 -10.99
CA TYR A 55 -4.64 -4.81 -12.20
C TYR A 55 -3.57 -5.08 -13.24
N LEU A 56 -4.00 -5.43 -14.44
CA LEU A 56 -3.14 -5.66 -15.61
C LEU A 56 -3.47 -4.61 -16.67
N PRO A 57 -2.46 -3.98 -17.31
CA PRO A 57 -2.70 -3.00 -18.36
C PRO A 57 -3.38 -3.63 -19.57
N ALA A 58 -4.00 -2.81 -20.43
CA ALA A 58 -4.78 -3.31 -21.57
C ALA A 58 -3.93 -4.10 -22.58
N SER A 59 -2.64 -3.78 -22.69
CA SER A 59 -1.69 -4.48 -23.58
C SER A 59 -1.12 -5.76 -23.00
N TYR A 60 -1.49 -6.12 -21.73
CA TYR A 60 -0.91 -7.27 -21.08
C TYR A 60 -1.25 -8.58 -21.79
N ASP A 61 -0.23 -9.28 -22.26
CA ASP A 61 -0.31 -10.63 -22.81
C ASP A 61 0.63 -11.55 -22.02
N GLU A 62 0.07 -12.54 -21.35
CA GLU A 62 0.83 -13.50 -20.56
C GLU A 62 1.83 -14.33 -21.37
N ASN A 63 1.59 -14.48 -22.68
CA ASN A 63 2.44 -15.22 -23.60
C ASN A 63 3.60 -14.38 -24.16
N ASN A 64 3.49 -13.07 -24.12
CA ASN A 64 4.52 -12.15 -24.62
C ASN A 64 5.61 -11.89 -23.56
N LYS A 65 6.53 -12.84 -23.37
CA LYS A 65 7.62 -12.72 -22.39
C LYS A 65 8.67 -11.64 -22.75
N ALA A 66 8.62 -11.07 -23.94
CA ALA A 66 9.50 -9.98 -24.33
C ALA A 66 9.05 -8.63 -23.77
N GLN A 67 7.79 -8.51 -23.34
CA GLN A 67 7.25 -7.30 -22.71
C GLN A 67 7.15 -7.50 -21.21
N ALA A 68 7.82 -6.65 -20.45
CA ALA A 68 7.78 -6.65 -19.00
C ALA A 68 7.31 -5.28 -18.48
N TYR A 69 6.57 -5.29 -17.37
CA TYR A 69 5.92 -4.11 -16.82
C TYR A 69 6.47 -3.76 -15.44
N PRO A 70 6.59 -2.47 -15.09
CA PRO A 70 6.80 -2.08 -13.71
C PRO A 70 5.61 -2.49 -12.85
N VAL A 71 5.86 -2.73 -11.56
CA VAL A 71 4.84 -3.18 -10.60
C VAL A 71 4.70 -2.17 -9.48
N ILE A 72 3.46 -1.76 -9.22
CA ILE A 72 3.09 -0.95 -8.06
C ILE A 72 2.42 -1.87 -7.04
N TYR A 73 3.05 -2.09 -5.90
CA TYR A 73 2.49 -2.83 -4.77
C TYR A 73 1.74 -1.87 -3.86
N LEU A 74 0.44 -2.08 -3.64
CA LEU A 74 -0.43 -1.18 -2.90
C LEU A 74 -1.00 -1.83 -1.65
N MET A 75 -0.84 -1.16 -0.52
CA MET A 75 -1.17 -1.61 0.82
C MET A 75 -2.32 -0.79 1.41
N HIS A 76 -3.32 -1.47 1.98
CA HIS A 76 -4.51 -0.84 2.58
C HIS A 76 -4.25 -0.31 4.00
N GLY A 77 -5.18 0.48 4.52
CA GLY A 77 -5.19 0.95 5.92
C GLY A 77 -5.77 -0.07 6.90
N VAL A 78 -5.72 0.25 8.19
CA VAL A 78 -6.32 -0.58 9.26
C VAL A 78 -7.78 -0.91 8.96
N GLY A 79 -8.17 -2.15 9.21
CA GLY A 79 -9.53 -2.65 8.98
C GLY A 79 -9.87 -2.89 7.51
N GLY A 80 -8.89 -2.72 6.62
CA GLY A 80 -9.04 -2.95 5.20
C GLY A 80 -8.65 -4.36 4.74
N HIS A 81 -8.64 -4.53 3.44
CA HIS A 81 -8.21 -5.71 2.71
C HIS A 81 -7.84 -5.34 1.26
N GLN A 82 -7.41 -6.30 0.44
CA GLN A 82 -6.91 -6.07 -0.92
C GLN A 82 -7.88 -5.32 -1.86
N LEU A 83 -9.19 -5.30 -1.58
CA LEU A 83 -10.16 -4.60 -2.41
C LEU A 83 -10.33 -3.12 -2.06
N ASN A 84 -9.86 -2.67 -0.88
CA ASN A 84 -10.10 -1.29 -0.42
C ASN A 84 -9.56 -0.23 -1.38
N MET A 85 -8.35 -0.43 -1.90
CA MET A 85 -7.76 0.52 -2.86
C MET A 85 -8.53 0.53 -4.19
N ILE A 86 -9.21 -0.58 -4.51
CA ILE A 86 -10.02 -0.74 -5.71
C ILE A 86 -11.40 -0.09 -5.52
N GLU A 87 -12.12 -0.50 -4.48
CA GLU A 87 -13.53 -0.16 -4.31
C GLU A 87 -13.74 1.24 -3.72
N ARG A 88 -12.89 1.61 -2.76
CA ARG A 88 -13.01 2.88 -2.04
C ARG A 88 -12.29 4.03 -2.75
N PHE A 89 -11.15 3.75 -3.37
CA PHE A 89 -10.30 4.77 -3.99
C PHE A 89 -10.30 4.71 -5.52
N SER A 90 -11.04 3.77 -6.13
CA SER A 90 -11.14 3.62 -7.59
C SER A 90 -9.78 3.58 -8.29
N THR A 91 -8.78 2.98 -7.66
CA THR A 91 -7.40 2.98 -8.18
C THR A 91 -7.29 2.44 -9.62
N PRO A 92 -8.01 1.37 -10.02
CA PRO A 92 -7.99 0.92 -11.42
C PRO A 92 -8.46 1.97 -12.41
N ASP A 93 -9.48 2.77 -12.05
CA ASP A 93 -10.00 3.83 -12.93
C ASP A 93 -8.97 4.97 -13.06
N ILE A 94 -8.30 5.30 -11.94
CA ILE A 94 -7.20 6.28 -11.95
C ILE A 94 -6.05 5.80 -12.84
N LEU A 95 -5.66 4.53 -12.73
CA LEU A 95 -4.62 3.95 -13.57
C LEU A 95 -5.03 3.98 -15.06
N ASN A 96 -6.28 3.62 -15.37
CA ASN A 96 -6.81 3.70 -16.73
C ASN A 96 -6.72 5.13 -17.29
N ASP A 97 -7.11 6.14 -16.51
CA ASP A 97 -7.05 7.53 -16.93
C ASP A 97 -5.62 8.01 -17.16
N LEU A 98 -4.72 7.73 -16.22
CA LEU A 98 -3.31 8.15 -16.30
C LEU A 98 -2.54 7.43 -17.43
N ILE A 99 -2.78 6.13 -17.61
CA ILE A 99 -2.14 5.36 -18.70
C ILE A 99 -2.73 5.78 -20.04
N GLY A 100 -4.05 5.90 -20.12
CA GLY A 100 -4.72 6.29 -21.35
C GLY A 100 -4.44 7.73 -21.80
N SER A 101 -4.08 8.63 -20.89
CA SER A 101 -3.60 9.99 -21.21
C SER A 101 -2.10 10.05 -21.53
N GLY A 102 -1.34 8.98 -21.28
CA GLY A 102 0.11 8.94 -21.45
C GLY A 102 0.88 9.60 -20.29
N GLU A 103 0.21 9.95 -19.19
CA GLU A 103 0.86 10.52 -17.99
C GLU A 103 1.57 9.46 -17.15
N LEU A 104 1.14 8.19 -17.25
CA LEU A 104 1.77 7.04 -16.61
C LEU A 104 2.06 5.97 -17.65
N PRO A 105 3.26 5.37 -17.66
CA PRO A 105 3.50 4.19 -18.49
C PRO A 105 2.63 3.02 -18.04
N GLU A 106 2.36 2.09 -18.93
CA GLU A 106 1.64 0.86 -18.59
C GLU A 106 2.35 0.11 -17.46
N CYS A 107 1.59 -0.29 -16.45
CA CYS A 107 2.10 -0.95 -15.26
C CYS A 107 1.12 -2.01 -14.74
N ILE A 108 1.64 -2.94 -13.97
CA ILE A 108 0.87 -3.86 -13.14
C ILE A 108 0.66 -3.19 -11.78
N ALA A 109 -0.54 -3.30 -11.19
CA ALA A 109 -0.72 -2.94 -9.79
C ALA A 109 -1.17 -4.17 -9.00
N VAL A 110 -0.51 -4.43 -7.88
CA VAL A 110 -0.79 -5.54 -6.95
C VAL A 110 -1.35 -4.96 -5.67
N PHE A 111 -2.55 -5.35 -5.31
CA PHE A 111 -3.24 -4.92 -4.10
C PHE A 111 -3.11 -6.01 -3.04
N ILE A 112 -2.41 -5.73 -1.98
CA ILE A 112 -2.02 -6.70 -0.95
C ILE A 112 -3.06 -6.73 0.16
N ASP A 113 -3.47 -7.93 0.59
CA ASP A 113 -4.15 -8.13 1.87
C ASP A 113 -3.08 -8.31 2.95
N GLY A 114 -2.80 -7.26 3.68
CA GLY A 114 -1.81 -7.25 4.77
C GLY A 114 -2.45 -7.49 6.13
N TYR A 115 -3.74 -7.85 6.16
CA TYR A 115 -4.51 -7.88 7.41
C TYR A 115 -4.34 -6.56 8.18
N ASN A 116 -4.24 -6.64 9.50
CA ASN A 116 -3.97 -5.45 10.32
C ASN A 116 -2.56 -5.49 10.94
N SER A 117 -1.59 -5.96 10.20
CA SER A 117 -0.23 -6.26 10.64
C SER A 117 0.70 -5.06 10.78
N PHE A 118 0.29 -3.86 10.34
CA PHE A 118 1.21 -2.74 10.12
C PHE A 118 2.41 -3.10 9.21
N TYR A 119 2.26 -4.20 8.45
CA TYR A 119 3.25 -4.67 7.48
C TYR A 119 4.65 -4.91 8.11
N TYR A 120 4.67 -5.41 9.35
CA TYR A 120 5.87 -5.90 10.01
C TYR A 120 5.65 -7.33 10.52
N ASP A 121 6.73 -7.98 10.97
CA ASP A 121 6.67 -9.34 11.51
C ASP A 121 6.33 -9.29 13.00
N GLY A 122 5.03 -9.37 13.29
CA GLY A 122 4.51 -9.44 14.65
C GLY A 122 4.32 -10.88 15.15
N PRO A 123 4.04 -11.06 16.44
CA PRO A 123 3.75 -12.36 17.01
C PRO A 123 2.60 -13.07 16.28
N GLY A 124 2.90 -14.22 15.68
CA GLY A 124 1.92 -15.04 14.97
C GLY A 124 1.56 -14.58 13.55
N LEU A 125 2.15 -13.48 13.04
CA LEU A 125 1.89 -12.98 11.70
C LEU A 125 3.15 -12.32 11.11
N ALA A 126 3.99 -13.09 10.45
CA ALA A 126 5.22 -12.63 9.79
C ALA A 126 4.91 -12.00 8.42
N MET A 127 4.18 -10.89 8.41
CA MET A 127 3.63 -10.28 7.18
C MET A 127 4.71 -9.62 6.33
N GLU A 128 5.70 -9.00 6.93
CA GLU A 128 6.83 -8.43 6.18
C GLU A 128 7.58 -9.51 5.42
N THR A 129 7.99 -10.57 6.13
CA THR A 129 8.67 -11.71 5.52
C THR A 129 7.82 -12.33 4.41
N ALA A 130 6.52 -12.52 4.64
CA ALA A 130 5.61 -13.06 3.63
C ALA A 130 5.53 -12.19 2.37
N ILE A 131 5.49 -10.86 2.51
CA ILE A 131 5.45 -9.96 1.35
C ILE A 131 6.78 -9.98 0.60
N ILE A 132 7.89 -9.83 1.32
CA ILE A 132 9.22 -9.66 0.72
C ILE A 132 9.73 -10.96 0.10
N HIS A 133 9.53 -12.08 0.78
CA HIS A 133 10.15 -13.34 0.40
C HIS A 133 9.20 -14.34 -0.29
N ASP A 134 7.87 -14.18 -0.14
CA ASP A 134 6.92 -15.07 -0.80
C ASP A 134 6.13 -14.34 -1.89
N LEU A 135 5.43 -13.23 -1.57
CA LEU A 135 4.54 -12.55 -2.51
C LEU A 135 5.28 -11.93 -3.69
N ILE A 136 6.31 -11.12 -3.45
CA ILE A 136 7.04 -10.44 -4.53
C ILE A 136 7.64 -11.44 -5.50
N PRO A 137 8.36 -12.50 -5.07
CA PRO A 137 8.83 -13.55 -5.97
C PRO A 137 7.71 -14.31 -6.70
N PHE A 138 6.58 -14.54 -6.02
CA PHE A 138 5.40 -15.16 -6.64
C PHE A 138 4.84 -14.29 -7.78
N ILE A 139 4.72 -12.98 -7.57
CA ILE A 139 4.26 -12.02 -8.59
C ILE A 139 5.23 -11.99 -9.78
N ASP A 140 6.53 -11.93 -9.52
CA ASP A 140 7.55 -11.93 -10.57
C ASP A 140 7.57 -13.22 -11.41
N LYS A 141 7.24 -14.35 -10.77
CA LYS A 141 7.12 -15.65 -11.46
C LYS A 141 5.82 -15.77 -12.26
N THR A 142 4.73 -15.16 -11.76
CA THR A 142 3.38 -15.32 -12.32
C THR A 142 3.12 -14.36 -13.47
N TYR A 143 3.63 -13.14 -13.36
CA TYR A 143 3.38 -12.07 -14.33
C TYR A 143 4.66 -11.63 -15.04
N ASN A 144 4.50 -10.95 -16.17
CA ASN A 144 5.61 -10.38 -16.91
C ASN A 144 6.06 -9.06 -16.26
N THR A 145 6.83 -9.14 -15.19
CA THR A 145 7.28 -7.99 -14.40
C THR A 145 8.70 -7.56 -14.77
N LEU A 146 9.00 -6.27 -14.60
CA LEU A 146 10.39 -5.79 -14.47
C LEU A 146 10.89 -6.16 -13.07
N ALA A 147 11.40 -7.39 -12.92
CA ALA A 147 11.80 -7.99 -11.65
C ALA A 147 13.11 -7.39 -11.09
N SER A 148 13.21 -6.07 -11.06
CA SER A 148 14.36 -5.32 -10.55
C SER A 148 13.89 -4.17 -9.66
N LYS A 149 14.83 -3.52 -8.97
CA LYS A 149 14.56 -2.31 -8.18
C LYS A 149 13.82 -1.25 -9.00
N GLU A 150 14.30 -0.97 -10.20
CA GLU A 150 13.79 0.08 -11.09
C GLU A 150 12.34 -0.18 -11.50
N GLY A 151 11.94 -1.45 -11.55
CA GLY A 151 10.59 -1.88 -11.91
C GLY A 151 9.62 -1.97 -10.73
N ARG A 152 10.05 -1.75 -9.47
CA ARG A 152 9.18 -1.92 -8.30
C ARG A 152 8.92 -0.61 -7.58
N ILE A 153 7.65 -0.35 -7.32
CA ILE A 153 7.16 0.77 -6.50
C ILE A 153 6.33 0.17 -5.37
N ILE A 154 6.54 0.65 -4.15
CA ILE A 154 5.73 0.30 -2.98
C ILE A 154 4.86 1.47 -2.58
N GLY A 155 3.61 1.23 -2.20
CA GLY A 155 2.72 2.31 -1.78
C GLY A 155 1.64 1.84 -0.83
N GLY A 156 0.98 2.79 -0.19
CA GLY A 156 -0.13 2.48 0.70
C GLY A 156 -0.67 3.69 1.44
N ILE A 157 -1.83 3.47 2.07
CA ILE A 157 -2.54 4.51 2.83
C ILE A 157 -2.54 4.18 4.32
N SER A 158 -2.38 5.19 5.17
CA SER A 158 -2.49 5.05 6.63
C SER A 158 -1.51 3.99 7.16
N MET A 159 -1.99 2.85 7.69
CA MET A 159 -1.20 1.68 8.03
C MET A 159 -0.35 1.19 6.85
N GLY A 160 -0.92 1.15 5.63
CA GLY A 160 -0.18 0.80 4.42
C GLY A 160 0.86 1.85 4.03
N GLY A 161 0.60 3.13 4.32
CA GLY A 161 1.59 4.20 4.17
C GLY A 161 2.77 4.07 5.14
N TYR A 162 2.50 3.62 6.37
CA TYR A 162 3.55 3.23 7.33
C TYR A 162 4.39 2.07 6.79
N GLY A 163 3.74 1.00 6.30
CA GLY A 163 4.42 -0.13 5.69
C GLY A 163 5.28 0.29 4.49
N ALA A 164 4.76 1.16 3.62
CA ALA A 164 5.50 1.68 2.46
C ALA A 164 6.74 2.47 2.89
N ALA A 165 6.62 3.36 3.89
CA ALA A 165 7.75 4.08 4.45
C ALA A 165 8.81 3.13 5.02
N ARG A 166 8.36 2.13 5.77
CA ARG A 166 9.22 1.13 6.40
C ARG A 166 9.96 0.28 5.36
N PHE A 167 9.26 -0.23 4.36
CA PHE A 167 9.86 -1.04 3.30
C PHE A 167 10.85 -0.24 2.45
N ALA A 168 10.53 1.02 2.14
CA ALA A 168 11.42 1.87 1.37
C ALA A 168 12.78 2.07 2.05
N VAL A 169 12.80 2.28 3.37
CA VAL A 169 14.05 2.50 4.11
C VAL A 169 14.75 1.22 4.54
N LYS A 170 14.00 0.14 4.80
CA LYS A 170 14.55 -1.16 5.20
C LYS A 170 15.09 -1.97 4.03
N TYR A 171 14.48 -1.82 2.85
CA TYR A 171 14.82 -2.55 1.63
C TYR A 171 15.11 -1.60 0.45
N PRO A 172 16.09 -0.67 0.59
CA PRO A 172 16.36 0.35 -0.43
C PRO A 172 16.80 -0.22 -1.78
N GLN A 173 17.26 -1.48 -1.79
CA GLN A 173 17.65 -2.20 -3.00
C GLN A 173 16.47 -2.84 -3.73
N MET A 174 15.26 -2.86 -3.16
CA MET A 174 14.11 -3.55 -3.75
C MET A 174 13.14 -2.62 -4.49
N PHE A 175 13.07 -1.36 -4.08
CA PHE A 175 12.06 -0.42 -4.58
C PHE A 175 12.72 0.87 -5.09
N SER A 176 12.25 1.35 -6.26
CA SER A 176 12.70 2.61 -6.84
C SER A 176 12.02 3.82 -6.25
N ALA A 177 10.77 3.64 -5.78
CA ALA A 177 9.96 4.72 -5.20
C ALA A 177 8.98 4.18 -4.15
N ALA A 178 8.53 5.09 -3.27
CA ALA A 178 7.50 4.82 -2.29
C ALA A 178 6.39 5.88 -2.33
N LEU A 179 5.14 5.45 -2.37
CA LEU A 179 3.93 6.26 -2.35
C LEU A 179 3.31 6.19 -0.94
N MET A 180 3.57 7.19 -0.12
CA MET A 180 3.11 7.23 1.27
C MET A 180 1.90 8.17 1.39
N MET A 181 0.68 7.60 1.37
CA MET A 181 -0.56 8.36 1.47
C MET A 181 -1.00 8.42 2.94
N SER A 182 -0.95 9.61 3.54
CA SER A 182 -1.31 9.83 4.95
C SER A 182 -0.76 8.74 5.88
N PRO A 183 0.55 8.50 5.90
CA PRO A 183 1.14 7.37 6.61
C PRO A 183 0.94 7.48 8.12
N ALA A 184 0.69 6.35 8.78
CA ALA A 184 0.51 6.25 10.22
C ALA A 184 1.86 6.28 10.97
N VAL A 185 2.67 7.31 10.75
CA VAL A 185 4.03 7.48 11.30
C VAL A 185 4.04 8.40 12.53
N TRP A 186 3.30 8.03 13.55
CA TRP A 186 3.26 8.81 14.80
C TRP A 186 4.59 8.72 15.54
N ARG A 187 4.93 9.79 16.26
CA ARG A 187 6.15 9.83 17.07
C ARG A 187 6.15 8.80 18.20
N ASN A 188 5.00 8.59 18.83
CA ASN A 188 4.85 7.66 19.93
C ASN A 188 3.84 6.58 19.57
N SER A 189 3.99 5.40 20.15
CA SER A 189 2.95 4.37 20.12
C SER A 189 1.63 4.97 20.58
N GLN A 190 0.55 4.72 19.85
CA GLN A 190 -0.77 5.20 20.23
C GLN A 190 -1.38 4.39 21.39
N GLY A 191 -0.74 3.28 21.79
CA GLY A 191 -1.17 2.46 22.92
C GLY A 191 -2.68 2.23 22.96
N ASN A 192 -3.29 2.55 24.09
CA ASN A 192 -4.72 2.38 24.31
C ASN A 192 -5.61 3.43 23.61
N ALA A 193 -5.04 4.47 23.00
CA ALA A 193 -5.82 5.53 22.38
C ALA A 193 -6.52 5.12 21.09
N CYS A 194 -6.04 4.06 20.45
CA CYS A 194 -6.66 3.48 19.26
C CYS A 194 -6.99 2.01 19.53
N SER A 195 -8.23 1.71 19.91
CA SER A 195 -8.68 0.34 20.22
C SER A 195 -8.46 -0.65 19.08
N SER A 196 -8.41 -0.19 17.84
CA SER A 196 -8.07 -1.01 16.67
C SER A 196 -6.61 -1.45 16.65
N LEU A 197 -5.70 -0.76 17.33
CA LEU A 197 -4.30 -1.16 17.45
C LEU A 197 -4.08 -2.30 18.45
N HIS A 198 -5.01 -2.48 19.42
CA HIS A 198 -4.96 -3.62 20.35
C HIS A 198 -5.15 -4.96 19.67
N LEU A 199 -5.80 -4.99 18.51
CA LEU A 199 -6.02 -6.22 17.78
C LEU A 199 -4.73 -6.79 17.18
N PHE A 200 -3.64 -6.01 17.16
CA PHE A 200 -2.46 -6.29 16.34
C PHE A 200 -1.15 -6.22 17.11
N ASN A 201 -1.06 -6.94 18.21
CA ASN A 201 0.20 -7.15 18.93
C ASN A 201 0.66 -5.99 19.79
N ASN A 202 -0.19 -5.50 20.71
CA ASN A 202 0.29 -4.62 21.76
C ASN A 202 1.53 -3.84 21.29
N PHE A 203 1.38 -2.89 20.37
CA PHE A 203 2.47 -2.01 20.02
C PHE A 203 2.85 -1.24 21.28
N ASP A 204 3.61 -1.88 22.16
CA ASP A 204 4.29 -1.18 23.20
C ASP A 204 5.28 -0.19 22.58
N GLN A 205 5.74 0.77 23.38
CA GLN A 205 6.63 1.79 22.87
C GLN A 205 7.94 1.21 22.32
N ALA A 206 8.45 0.14 22.93
CA ALA A 206 9.70 -0.49 22.52
C ALA A 206 9.57 -1.14 21.14
N THR A 207 8.50 -1.89 20.90
CA THR A 207 8.20 -2.47 19.58
C THR A 207 7.96 -1.38 18.53
N TRP A 208 7.21 -0.31 18.91
CA TRP A 208 6.99 0.82 18.03
C TRP A 208 8.29 1.48 17.60
N ASP A 209 9.20 1.76 18.56
CA ASP A 209 10.48 2.41 18.28
C ASP A 209 11.39 1.53 17.42
N ALA A 210 11.38 0.22 17.65
CA ALA A 210 12.18 -0.74 16.89
C ALA A 210 11.71 -0.92 15.44
N GLU A 211 10.38 -0.88 15.21
CA GLU A 211 9.76 -1.13 13.91
C GLU A 211 9.39 0.15 13.16
N HIS A 212 9.56 1.31 13.79
CA HIS A 212 9.27 2.59 13.16
C HIS A 212 10.23 2.87 11.99
N PRO A 213 9.75 3.42 10.85
CA PRO A 213 10.59 3.71 9.69
C PRO A 213 11.88 4.46 10.01
N VAL A 214 11.83 5.37 11.00
CA VAL A 214 13.01 6.15 11.45
C VAL A 214 14.13 5.26 11.99
N ALA A 215 13.82 4.11 12.58
CA ALA A 215 14.82 3.19 13.12
C ALA A 215 15.77 2.65 12.04
N PHE A 216 15.32 2.62 10.79
CA PHE A 216 16.09 2.09 9.65
C PHE A 216 16.82 3.17 8.85
N LEU A 217 16.63 4.47 9.15
CA LEU A 217 17.25 5.55 8.39
C LEU A 217 18.79 5.55 8.46
N ALA A 218 19.37 5.10 9.58
CA ALA A 218 20.82 5.04 9.73
C ALA A 218 21.50 4.02 8.79
N SER A 219 20.76 3.01 8.34
CA SER A 219 21.22 1.98 7.40
C SER A 219 20.81 2.27 5.95
N TYR A 220 20.07 3.34 5.70
CA TYR A 220 19.67 3.75 4.36
C TYR A 220 20.84 4.43 3.65
N THR A 221 21.39 3.77 2.64
CA THR A 221 22.53 4.26 1.81
C THR A 221 22.18 4.14 0.32
#